data_34ef5c7fd44d75b0b1c3117b83b964bb
#
_entry.id   34ef5c7fd44d75b0b1c3117b83b964bb
#
_cell.length_a   1.000
_cell.length_b   1.000
_cell.length_c   1.000
_cell.angle_alpha   90.00
_cell.angle_beta   90.00
_cell.angle_gamma   90.00
#
_symmetry.space_group_name_H-M   'P 1'
#
loop_
_entity.id
_entity.type
_entity.pdbx_description
1 polymer ?
#
loop_
_entity_poly.entity_id
_entity_poly.type
_entity_poly.pdbx_seq_one_letter_code
_entity_poly.pdbx_strand_id
1 'polypeptide(L)'
;MKLLVINGPNLSRLDIRDSSIYGDLNYDELESMIQIAASKHGFEADIRQSDDEATIIGWLHEAADSKTPVIINPAAFTHYSYAIRDAAELVKSPLI
;
A
#
# COMPACT_ATOMS: atom_id res chain seq x y z
N MET A 1 -12.24 -3.68 -12.29
CA MET A 1 -12.38 -3.78 -10.82
C MET A 1 -11.27 -2.97 -10.17
N LYS A 2 -11.62 -2.18 -9.18
CA LYS A 2 -10.64 -1.32 -8.49
C LYS A 2 -9.92 -2.06 -7.37
N LEU A 3 -8.65 -1.70 -7.18
CA LEU A 3 -7.78 -2.24 -6.14
C LEU A 3 -7.02 -1.07 -5.51
N LEU A 4 -7.08 -0.93 -4.20
CA LEU A 4 -6.31 0.07 -3.48
C LEU A 4 -4.97 -0.54 -3.05
N VAL A 5 -3.88 0.11 -3.42
CA VAL A 5 -2.52 -0.30 -3.01
C VAL A 5 -1.94 0.80 -2.13
N ILE A 6 -1.61 0.45 -0.90
CA ILE A 6 -1.08 1.39 0.08
C ILE A 6 0.37 1.03 0.40
N ASN A 7 1.25 1.99 0.17
CA ASN A 7 2.68 1.87 0.48
C ASN A 7 3.01 2.78 1.68
N GLY A 8 3.59 2.20 2.71
CA GLY A 8 3.89 2.87 3.97
C GLY A 8 5.18 3.70 3.97
N PRO A 9 5.67 4.01 5.17
CA PRO A 9 6.77 4.97 5.36
C PRO A 9 8.03 4.63 4.59
N ASN A 10 8.67 5.68 4.08
CA ASN A 10 9.97 5.65 3.42
C ASN A 10 10.00 4.92 2.07
N LEU A 11 8.90 4.34 1.61
CA LEU A 11 8.88 3.69 0.30
C LEU A 11 9.00 4.69 -0.84
N SER A 12 8.65 5.96 -0.62
CA SER A 12 8.89 7.04 -1.59
C SER A 12 10.38 7.33 -1.79
N ARG A 13 11.25 6.87 -0.90
CA ARG A 13 12.68 7.12 -0.93
C ARG A 13 13.48 5.84 -1.17
N LEU A 14 13.00 4.98 -2.05
CA LEU A 14 13.73 3.77 -2.47
C LEU A 14 15.05 4.12 -3.16
N ASP A 15 15.17 5.33 -3.72
CA ASP A 15 16.40 5.84 -4.34
C ASP A 15 17.61 5.87 -3.39
N ILE A 16 17.36 6.01 -2.08
CA ILE A 16 18.42 6.04 -1.06
C ILE A 16 18.35 4.86 -0.08
N ARG A 17 17.46 3.92 -0.32
CA ARG A 17 17.30 2.76 0.54
C ARG A 17 18.34 1.69 0.21
N ASP A 18 18.65 0.84 1.20
CA ASP A 18 19.58 -0.27 1.02
C ASP A 18 19.12 -1.20 -0.12
N SER A 19 19.91 -1.29 -1.18
CA SER A 19 19.59 -2.10 -2.35
C SER A 19 19.53 -3.60 -2.05
N SER A 20 20.06 -4.05 -0.92
CA SER A 20 19.93 -5.45 -0.51
C SER A 20 18.49 -5.85 -0.19
N ILE A 21 17.62 -4.89 0.10
CA ILE A 21 16.20 -5.13 0.44
C ILE A 21 15.31 -4.98 -0.78
N TYR A 22 15.45 -3.90 -1.54
CA TYR A 22 14.57 -3.56 -2.67
C TYR A 22 15.27 -3.55 -4.03
N GLY A 23 16.56 -3.97 -4.09
CA GLY A 23 17.36 -3.86 -5.30
C GLY A 23 17.62 -2.40 -5.66
N ASP A 24 17.80 -2.12 -6.94
CA ASP A 24 18.04 -0.77 -7.45
C ASP A 24 16.74 -0.07 -7.86
N LEU A 25 15.60 -0.59 -7.42
CA LEU A 25 14.28 -0.09 -7.79
C LEU A 25 14.01 1.26 -7.13
N ASN A 26 13.53 2.24 -7.90
CA ASN A 26 12.99 3.47 -7.34
C ASN A 26 11.45 3.36 -7.22
N TYR A 27 10.84 4.36 -6.58
CA TYR A 27 9.40 4.30 -6.33
C TYR A 27 8.57 4.34 -7.62
N ASP A 28 8.98 5.15 -8.61
CA ASP A 28 8.25 5.24 -9.89
C ASP A 28 8.28 3.90 -10.62
N GLU A 29 9.41 3.20 -10.59
CA GLU A 29 9.52 1.85 -11.16
C GLU A 29 8.63 0.86 -10.42
N LEU A 30 8.57 0.95 -9.09
CA LEU A 30 7.68 0.10 -8.28
C LEU A 30 6.22 0.34 -8.66
N GLU A 31 5.79 1.60 -8.79
CA GLU A 31 4.43 1.92 -9.22
C GLU A 31 4.12 1.35 -10.60
N SER A 32 5.05 1.50 -11.54
CA SER A 32 4.87 0.96 -12.89
C SER A 32 4.71 -0.56 -12.88
N MET A 33 5.50 -1.26 -12.09
CA MET A 33 5.40 -2.71 -11.96
C MET A 33 4.05 -3.12 -11.38
N ILE A 34 3.57 -2.41 -10.38
CA ILE A 34 2.26 -2.67 -9.76
C ILE A 34 1.14 -2.45 -10.77
N GLN A 35 1.18 -1.36 -11.54
CA GLN A 35 0.17 -1.06 -12.56
C GLN A 35 0.13 -2.15 -13.64
N ILE A 36 1.28 -2.59 -14.12
CA ILE A 36 1.36 -3.63 -15.13
C ILE A 36 0.80 -4.94 -14.59
N ALA A 37 1.19 -5.33 -13.38
CA ALA A 37 0.71 -6.56 -12.76
C ALA A 37 -0.81 -6.52 -12.53
N ALA A 38 -1.34 -5.40 -12.05
CA ALA A 38 -2.77 -5.24 -11.83
C ALA A 38 -3.55 -5.34 -13.14
N SER A 39 -3.07 -4.67 -14.18
CA SER A 39 -3.72 -4.70 -15.51
C SER A 39 -3.79 -6.11 -16.08
N LYS A 40 -2.75 -6.92 -15.88
CA LYS A 40 -2.74 -8.32 -16.35
C LYS A 40 -3.87 -9.14 -15.74
N HIS A 41 -4.29 -8.80 -14.54
CA HIS A 41 -5.32 -9.52 -13.79
C HIS A 41 -6.68 -8.81 -13.82
N GLY A 42 -6.85 -7.80 -14.65
CA GLY A 42 -8.12 -7.11 -14.81
C GLY A 42 -8.43 -6.08 -13.72
N PHE A 43 -7.41 -5.65 -12.98
CA PHE A 43 -7.57 -4.64 -11.93
C PHE A 43 -7.08 -3.28 -12.37
N GLU A 44 -7.76 -2.23 -11.88
CA GLU A 44 -7.30 -0.86 -11.96
C GLU A 44 -6.74 -0.51 -10.57
N ALA A 45 -5.43 -0.33 -10.46
CA ALA A 45 -4.77 -0.06 -9.19
C ALA A 45 -4.74 1.43 -8.89
N ASP A 46 -5.28 1.81 -7.73
CA ASP A 46 -5.12 3.12 -7.11
C ASP A 46 -3.96 2.99 -6.13
N ILE A 47 -2.80 3.52 -6.49
CA ILE A 47 -1.56 3.36 -5.72
C ILE A 47 -1.28 4.63 -4.94
N ARG A 48 -1.17 4.49 -3.62
CA ARG A 48 -0.93 5.62 -2.71
C ARG A 48 0.24 5.29 -1.79
N GLN A 49 0.95 6.34 -1.38
CA GLN A 49 2.08 6.23 -0.46
C GLN A 49 1.95 7.32 0.60
N SER A 50 2.23 6.98 1.86
CA SER A 50 2.30 7.97 2.93
C SER A 50 3.25 7.52 4.03
N ASP A 51 3.90 8.50 4.65
CA ASP A 51 4.68 8.31 5.87
C ASP A 51 3.85 8.58 7.12
N ASP A 52 2.60 8.99 6.94
CA ASP A 52 1.71 9.40 8.03
C ASP A 52 0.72 8.31 8.38
N GLU A 53 0.77 7.84 9.62
CA GLU A 53 -0.10 6.79 10.13
C GLU A 53 -1.58 7.15 10.01
N ALA A 54 -1.95 8.39 10.38
CA ALA A 54 -3.34 8.83 10.32
C ALA A 54 -3.90 8.83 8.90
N THR A 55 -3.08 9.22 7.93
CA THR A 55 -3.45 9.22 6.52
C THR A 55 -3.75 7.79 6.03
N ILE A 56 -2.90 6.84 6.39
CA ILE A 56 -3.08 5.44 6.02
C ILE A 56 -4.35 4.88 6.64
N ILE A 57 -4.60 5.18 7.91
CA ILE A 57 -5.83 4.77 8.58
C ILE A 57 -7.06 5.32 7.86
N GLY A 58 -7.02 6.58 7.43
CA GLY A 58 -8.12 7.18 6.66
C GLY A 58 -8.39 6.47 5.35
N TRP A 59 -7.33 6.04 4.66
CA TRP A 59 -7.48 5.27 3.42
C TRP A 59 -8.08 3.88 3.66
N LEU A 60 -7.75 3.25 4.78
CA LEU A 60 -8.35 1.97 5.15
C LEU A 60 -9.84 2.13 5.47
N HIS A 61 -10.22 3.24 6.13
CA HIS A 61 -11.63 3.55 6.35
C HIS A 61 -12.37 3.75 5.02
N GLU A 62 -11.75 4.47 4.09
CA GLU A 62 -12.31 4.69 2.75
C GLU A 62 -12.54 3.36 2.03
N ALA A 63 -11.55 2.47 2.09
CA ALA A 63 -11.66 1.15 1.48
C ALA A 63 -12.74 0.29 2.14
N ALA A 64 -12.88 0.38 3.45
CA ALA A 64 -13.92 -0.33 4.19
C ALA A 64 -15.32 0.13 3.75
N ASP A 65 -15.51 1.45 3.62
CA ASP A 65 -16.80 2.02 3.21
C ASP A 65 -17.16 1.65 1.77
N SER A 66 -16.19 1.69 0.87
CA SER A 66 -16.41 1.39 -0.54
C SER A 66 -16.31 -0.09 -0.89
N LYS A 67 -15.99 -0.94 0.07
CA LYS A 67 -15.77 -2.38 -0.11
C LYS A 67 -14.72 -2.68 -1.19
N THR A 68 -13.64 -1.90 -1.20
CA THR A 68 -12.56 -2.04 -2.15
C THR A 68 -11.49 -3.00 -1.61
N PRO A 69 -11.03 -3.97 -2.40
CA PRO A 69 -9.89 -4.81 -2.01
C PRO A 69 -8.63 -3.97 -1.80
N VAL A 70 -7.79 -4.38 -0.85
CA VAL A 70 -6.59 -3.64 -0.45
C VAL A 70 -5.37 -4.54 -0.46
N ILE A 71 -4.28 -4.03 -1.02
CA ILE A 71 -2.93 -4.56 -0.82
C ILE A 71 -2.16 -3.49 -0.06
N ILE A 72 -1.61 -3.84 1.09
CA ILE A 72 -0.89 -2.89 1.93
C ILE A 72 0.51 -3.40 2.26
N ASN A 73 1.51 -2.54 2.04
CA ASN A 73 2.84 -2.72 2.60
C ASN A 73 3.05 -1.64 3.66
N PRO A 74 2.80 -1.95 4.94
CA PRO A 74 2.90 -0.95 6.01
C PRO A 74 4.34 -0.59 6.38
N ALA A 75 5.33 -1.26 5.79
CA ALA A 75 6.74 -0.99 6.01
C ALA A 75 7.09 -0.95 7.51
N ALA A 76 7.67 0.17 7.99
CA ALA A 76 8.07 0.30 9.39
C ALA A 76 6.89 0.20 10.37
N PHE A 77 5.67 0.53 9.97
CA PHE A 77 4.50 0.41 10.83
C PHE A 77 4.11 -1.05 11.12
N THR A 78 4.62 -2.01 10.39
CA THR A 78 4.33 -3.43 10.58
C THR A 78 4.56 -3.88 12.02
N HIS A 79 5.58 -3.34 12.66
CA HIS A 79 6.05 -3.84 13.96
C HIS A 79 5.40 -3.14 15.15
N TYR A 80 4.80 -1.97 14.99
CA TYR A 80 4.31 -1.22 16.15
C TYR A 80 3.06 -0.37 15.93
N SER A 81 2.48 -0.36 14.74
CA SER A 81 1.23 0.38 14.55
C SER A 81 0.03 -0.52 14.78
N TYR A 82 -0.41 -0.57 16.01
CA TYR A 82 -1.67 -1.25 16.34
C TYR A 82 -2.87 -0.52 15.74
N ALA A 83 -2.78 0.79 15.55
CA ALA A 83 -3.86 1.59 14.98
C ALA A 83 -4.12 1.22 13.52
N ILE A 84 -3.06 1.03 12.72
CA ILE A 84 -3.19 0.58 11.33
C ILE A 84 -3.74 -0.85 11.29
N ARG A 85 -3.26 -1.72 12.15
CA ARG A 85 -3.73 -3.09 12.23
C ARG A 85 -5.23 -3.15 12.55
N ASP A 86 -5.67 -2.36 13.52
CA ASP A 86 -7.07 -2.27 13.89
C ASP A 86 -7.93 -1.75 12.73
N ALA A 87 -7.47 -0.69 12.05
CA ALA A 87 -8.16 -0.15 10.88
C ALA A 87 -8.24 -1.16 9.74
N ALA A 88 -7.20 -1.96 9.53
CA ALA A 88 -7.20 -3.01 8.51
C ALA A 88 -8.28 -4.06 8.77
N GLU A 89 -8.58 -4.35 10.02
CA GLU A 89 -9.63 -5.30 10.38
C GLU A 89 -11.03 -4.81 9.99
N LEU A 90 -11.21 -3.51 9.75
CA LEU A 90 -12.49 -2.95 9.30
C LEU A 90 -12.75 -3.22 7.82
N VAL A 91 -11.73 -3.54 7.06
CA VAL A 91 -11.85 -3.86 5.64
C VAL A 91 -12.43 -5.26 5.49
N LYS A 92 -13.63 -5.36 4.94
CA LYS A 92 -14.33 -6.65 4.76
C LYS A 92 -14.07 -7.28 3.40
N SER A 93 -13.57 -6.51 2.44
CA SER A 93 -13.08 -7.01 1.17
C SER A 93 -11.71 -7.67 1.35
N PRO A 94 -11.20 -8.44 0.37
CA PRO A 94 -9.87 -9.03 0.51
C PRO A 94 -8.82 -7.99 0.85
N LEU A 95 -7.94 -8.33 1.81
CA LEU A 95 -6.84 -7.50 2.25
C LEU A 95 -5.59 -8.37 2.39
N ILE A 96 -4.52 -7.94 1.74
CA ILE A 96 -3.23 -8.64 1.75
C ILE A 96 -2.14 -7.70 2.25
#